data_85b1bf19bcb8a82a9b3685ba51a267b2
#
_entry.id   85b1bf19bcb8a82a9b3685ba51a267b2
#
_cell.length_a   1.000
_cell.length_b   1.000
_cell.length_c   1.000
_cell.angle_alpha   90.00
_cell.angle_beta   90.00
_cell.angle_gamma   90.00
#
_symmetry.space_group_name_H-M   'P 1'
#
loop_
_entity.id
_entity.type
_entity.pdbx_description
1 polymer ?
#
loop_
_entity_poly.entity_id
_entity_poly.type
_entity_poly.pdbx_seq_one_letter_code
_entity_poly.pdbx_strand_id
1 'polypeptide(L)'
;MTAGDADVLIVGGGPTGLLAACELLRRGVRVRIVDRALEPTKVPKALSLWPRVRDILTDLGVGEEVRRLSVPVHAFRYFSDRRPVASLTFTEDLAARQLPQYETERILTERLHALGGKVERGVRLLCLDGVDFSGRIEPGGTVTAVLEHGDGAVERFRVPFVIGADGAGSAVRGQLGIGFEGTTYEMAFALIDTHIDGHLPPDEIAYYQSLSGTLVVVPQPGGVFRFLSLMPGGGTLSREGMQEIIDTYGPRGVRITQPVWETVFRVHARRAGEFRRGRVFLAGDAAHIHSPAGGQGMNNGLQDAQNIAWKLAAVLQGRSPVSLLDTYGTERTEATRRIVRDTDLHTRALTARTPRRAAVRDTAFTLLDRSSAAARLYAPVMAGRRLAYAPERDTQHPSSRRCRMRGRLPGAPGPGAVFPREAALALGTAGPDADPTAWTLLLRPPAEDARWVTETGHIAARWPQLRVLWRGSGAAERQGICRRPGYYLIRPDGHIAAHGHAGDLDRLEAELGFQLIPGAR
;
A
#
# COMPACT_ATOMS: atom_id res chain seq x y z
N MET A 1 -3.45 31.38 -3.32
CA MET A 1 -4.77 30.75 -3.56
C MET A 1 -5.70 31.28 -2.48
N THR A 2 -6.81 31.87 -2.85
CA THR A 2 -7.82 32.43 -1.93
C THR A 2 -8.60 31.31 -1.23
N ALA A 3 -9.18 31.60 -0.06
CA ALA A 3 -10.04 30.64 0.67
C ALA A 3 -11.16 30.14 -0.28
N GLY A 4 -11.15 28.84 -0.62
CA GLY A 4 -12.11 28.21 -1.54
C GLY A 4 -11.49 27.51 -2.76
N ASP A 5 -10.17 27.60 -2.97
CA ASP A 5 -9.54 27.10 -4.20
C ASP A 5 -9.12 25.62 -4.18
N ALA A 6 -9.41 24.85 -3.12
CA ALA A 6 -9.15 23.40 -3.07
C ALA A 6 -10.36 22.59 -2.59
N ASP A 7 -10.49 21.40 -3.11
CA ASP A 7 -11.51 20.42 -2.73
C ASP A 7 -11.03 19.49 -1.61
N VAL A 8 -9.70 19.28 -1.54
CA VAL A 8 -9.06 18.43 -0.54
C VAL A 8 -7.81 19.12 0.03
N LEU A 9 -7.73 19.21 1.36
CA LEU A 9 -6.50 19.57 2.08
C LEU A 9 -5.77 18.29 2.50
N ILE A 10 -4.48 18.19 2.20
CA ILE A 10 -3.61 17.12 2.66
C ILE A 10 -2.63 17.70 3.67
N VAL A 11 -2.61 17.15 4.88
CA VAL A 11 -1.67 17.51 5.94
C VAL A 11 -0.58 16.44 6.01
N GLY A 12 0.63 16.82 5.61
CA GLY A 12 1.82 15.97 5.54
C GLY A 12 2.31 15.73 4.11
N GLY A 13 3.54 16.15 3.83
CA GLY A 13 4.24 16.04 2.53
C GLY A 13 5.21 14.87 2.45
N GLY A 14 4.96 13.78 3.21
CA GLY A 14 5.67 12.50 3.07
C GLY A 14 5.11 11.65 1.91
N PRO A 15 5.63 10.41 1.70
CA PRO A 15 5.27 9.59 0.54
C PRO A 15 3.75 9.39 0.38
N THR A 16 3.04 9.16 1.48
CA THR A 16 1.58 8.94 1.50
C THR A 16 0.82 10.18 1.04
N GLY A 17 1.16 11.36 1.60
CA GLY A 17 0.50 12.60 1.23
C GLY A 17 0.83 13.04 -0.20
N LEU A 18 2.09 12.89 -0.63
CA LEU A 18 2.51 13.16 -2.00
C LEU A 18 1.78 12.28 -3.02
N LEU A 19 1.67 10.97 -2.75
CA LEU A 19 0.91 10.08 -3.64
C LEU A 19 -0.57 10.44 -3.65
N ALA A 20 -1.18 10.73 -2.49
CA ALA A 20 -2.59 11.15 -2.44
C ALA A 20 -2.83 12.42 -3.26
N ALA A 21 -1.92 13.41 -3.18
CA ALA A 21 -1.99 14.64 -3.97
C ALA A 21 -1.90 14.36 -5.48
N CYS A 22 -0.91 13.57 -5.90
CA CYS A 22 -0.77 13.19 -7.31
C CYS A 22 -2.00 12.42 -7.83
N GLU A 23 -2.51 11.47 -7.04
CA GLU A 23 -3.67 10.65 -7.39
C GLU A 23 -4.96 11.48 -7.51
N LEU A 24 -5.15 12.49 -6.68
CA LEU A 24 -6.28 13.43 -6.76
C LEU A 24 -6.15 14.37 -7.95
N LEU A 25 -4.97 15.01 -8.13
CA LEU A 25 -4.74 15.95 -9.21
C LEU A 25 -4.90 15.30 -10.60
N ARG A 26 -4.36 14.11 -10.81
CA ARG A 26 -4.53 13.43 -12.11
C ARG A 26 -5.98 12.99 -12.40
N ARG A 27 -6.85 13.06 -11.38
CA ARG A 27 -8.31 12.87 -11.50
C ARG A 27 -9.09 14.17 -11.56
N GLY A 28 -8.41 15.32 -11.68
CA GLY A 28 -9.05 16.61 -11.81
C GLY A 28 -9.58 17.21 -10.51
N VAL A 29 -9.16 16.71 -9.35
CA VAL A 29 -9.52 17.27 -8.04
C VAL A 29 -8.49 18.32 -7.62
N ARG A 30 -8.94 19.48 -7.17
CA ARG A 30 -8.07 20.56 -6.68
C ARG A 30 -7.55 20.23 -5.29
N VAL A 31 -6.24 20.25 -5.14
CA VAL A 31 -5.56 19.82 -3.90
C VAL A 31 -4.69 20.95 -3.37
N ARG A 32 -4.74 21.12 -2.05
CA ARG A 32 -3.73 21.86 -1.28
C ARG A 32 -3.00 20.86 -0.38
N ILE A 33 -1.68 20.83 -0.43
CA ILE A 33 -0.85 19.98 0.42
C ILE A 33 0.11 20.82 1.24
N VAL A 34 0.10 20.64 2.55
CA VAL A 34 0.92 21.38 3.52
C VAL A 34 1.81 20.45 4.32
N ASP A 35 3.01 20.91 4.68
CA ASP A 35 3.90 20.18 5.57
C ASP A 35 4.59 21.15 6.54
N ARG A 36 4.69 20.74 7.82
CA ARG A 36 5.37 21.53 8.86
C ARG A 36 6.89 21.60 8.69
N ALA A 37 7.50 20.64 7.99
CA ALA A 37 8.92 20.63 7.71
C ALA A 37 9.27 21.71 6.67
N LEU A 38 10.36 22.42 6.87
CA LEU A 38 10.84 23.45 5.93
C LEU A 38 11.43 22.82 4.67
N GLU A 39 12.01 21.63 4.77
CA GLU A 39 12.64 20.90 3.67
C GLU A 39 12.14 19.46 3.59
N PRO A 40 12.24 18.81 2.42
CA PRO A 40 12.03 17.37 2.29
C PRO A 40 13.01 16.58 3.16
N THR A 41 12.62 15.36 3.57
CA THR A 41 13.56 14.49 4.30
C THR A 41 14.74 14.10 3.43
N LYS A 42 15.93 14.04 4.05
CA LYS A 42 17.16 13.52 3.44
C LYS A 42 17.52 12.13 3.99
N VAL A 43 16.66 11.59 4.84
CA VAL A 43 16.92 10.36 5.59
C VAL A 43 16.31 9.16 4.87
N PRO A 44 17.08 8.08 4.62
CA PRO A 44 16.60 6.89 3.91
C PRO A 44 15.79 5.95 4.82
N LYS A 45 14.66 6.43 5.38
CA LYS A 45 13.84 5.69 6.34
C LYS A 45 13.39 4.33 5.80
N ALA A 46 12.35 4.31 4.98
CA ALA A 46 11.86 3.11 4.29
C ALA A 46 12.66 2.87 2.99
N LEU A 47 12.72 1.61 2.55
CA LEU A 47 13.44 1.22 1.34
C LEU A 47 12.56 0.44 0.36
N SER A 48 11.83 -0.57 0.85
CA SER A 48 11.22 -1.58 -0.02
C SER A 48 9.95 -1.06 -0.68
N LEU A 49 9.91 -1.15 -2.00
CA LEU A 49 8.71 -0.96 -2.83
C LEU A 49 8.27 -2.33 -3.36
N TRP A 50 7.16 -2.81 -2.85
CA TRP A 50 6.59 -4.09 -3.25
C TRP A 50 5.77 -3.99 -4.55
N PRO A 51 5.55 -5.08 -5.28
CA PRO A 51 4.92 -5.07 -6.59
C PRO A 51 3.60 -4.31 -6.68
N ARG A 52 2.71 -4.42 -5.69
CA ARG A 52 1.45 -3.67 -5.71
C ARG A 52 1.67 -2.16 -5.74
N VAL A 53 2.62 -1.66 -4.97
CA VAL A 53 2.98 -0.23 -4.96
C VAL A 53 3.73 0.16 -6.24
N ARG A 54 4.58 -0.72 -6.76
CA ARG A 54 5.22 -0.51 -8.07
C ARG A 54 4.19 -0.37 -9.19
N ASP A 55 3.10 -1.14 -9.17
CA ASP A 55 1.99 -0.98 -10.11
C ASP A 55 1.35 0.41 -9.99
N ILE A 56 1.08 0.87 -8.76
CA ILE A 56 0.51 2.21 -8.50
C ILE A 56 1.43 3.31 -9.05
N LEU A 57 2.73 3.22 -8.79
CA LEU A 57 3.72 4.18 -9.28
C LEU A 57 3.87 4.14 -10.81
N THR A 58 3.74 2.95 -11.41
CA THR A 58 3.72 2.79 -12.87
C THR A 58 2.47 3.43 -13.47
N ASP A 59 1.30 3.22 -12.88
CA ASP A 59 0.04 3.82 -13.31
C ASP A 59 0.02 5.36 -13.13
N LEU A 60 0.82 5.87 -12.19
CA LEU A 60 1.06 7.30 -12.01
C LEU A 60 2.01 7.89 -13.06
N GLY A 61 2.72 7.05 -13.82
CA GLY A 61 3.68 7.46 -14.84
C GLY A 61 5.12 7.65 -14.34
N VAL A 62 5.45 7.19 -13.12
CA VAL A 62 6.81 7.30 -12.54
C VAL A 62 7.52 5.95 -12.40
N GLY A 63 6.92 4.87 -12.89
CA GLY A 63 7.44 3.51 -12.71
C GLY A 63 8.81 3.27 -13.33
N GLU A 64 9.11 3.88 -14.49
CA GLU A 64 10.40 3.72 -15.15
C GLU A 64 11.53 4.39 -14.35
N GLU A 65 11.28 5.57 -13.80
CA GLU A 65 12.27 6.24 -12.96
C GLU A 65 12.54 5.47 -11.67
N VAL A 66 11.48 4.96 -11.03
CA VAL A 66 11.60 4.06 -9.88
C VAL A 66 12.44 2.84 -10.24
N ARG A 67 12.21 2.22 -11.40
CA ARG A 67 12.96 1.05 -11.86
C ARG A 67 14.45 1.37 -12.06
N ARG A 68 14.75 2.51 -12.66
CA ARG A 68 16.12 2.96 -12.96
C ARG A 68 16.94 3.24 -11.70
N LEU A 69 16.32 3.83 -10.68
CA LEU A 69 16.99 4.30 -9.46
C LEU A 69 17.04 3.26 -8.33
N SER A 70 16.36 2.14 -8.48
CA SER A 70 16.23 1.13 -7.43
C SER A 70 16.95 -0.16 -7.79
N VAL A 71 17.31 -0.95 -6.78
CA VAL A 71 17.84 -2.31 -6.96
C VAL A 71 16.75 -3.34 -6.70
N PRO A 72 16.65 -4.43 -7.52
CA PRO A 72 15.71 -5.51 -7.27
C PRO A 72 16.15 -6.36 -6.09
N VAL A 73 15.18 -7.05 -5.47
CA VAL A 73 15.46 -8.09 -4.46
C VAL A 73 14.82 -9.39 -4.94
N HIS A 74 15.65 -10.31 -5.41
CA HIS A 74 15.21 -11.59 -5.95
C HIS A 74 15.15 -12.71 -4.92
N ALA A 75 15.78 -12.54 -3.74
CA ALA A 75 15.72 -13.54 -2.70
C ALA A 75 15.79 -12.96 -1.29
N PHE A 76 15.14 -13.66 -0.36
CA PHE A 76 15.40 -13.58 1.07
C PHE A 76 16.17 -14.84 1.48
N ARG A 77 17.34 -14.64 2.11
CA ARG A 77 18.19 -15.69 2.62
C ARG A 77 18.14 -15.73 4.13
N TYR A 78 17.88 -16.88 4.69
CA TYR A 78 17.81 -17.09 6.14
C TYR A 78 18.96 -17.95 6.61
N PHE A 79 19.70 -17.45 7.59
CA PHE A 79 20.83 -18.12 8.20
C PHE A 79 20.58 -18.29 9.70
N SER A 80 20.93 -19.44 10.25
CA SER A 80 20.97 -19.72 11.70
C SER A 80 22.40 -20.06 12.07
N ASP A 81 23.02 -19.26 12.95
CA ASP A 81 24.43 -19.36 13.30
C ASP A 81 25.33 -19.49 12.04
N ARG A 82 25.11 -18.61 11.04
CA ARG A 82 25.77 -18.56 9.73
C ARG A 82 25.54 -19.77 8.80
N ARG A 83 24.72 -20.73 9.21
CA ARG A 83 24.34 -21.84 8.36
C ARG A 83 23.09 -21.48 7.57
N PRO A 84 23.05 -21.71 6.26
CA PRO A 84 21.83 -21.45 5.49
C PRO A 84 20.73 -22.42 5.93
N VAL A 85 19.53 -21.90 6.20
CA VAL A 85 18.37 -22.70 6.62
C VAL A 85 17.21 -22.60 5.65
N ALA A 86 17.06 -21.50 4.93
CA ALA A 86 16.03 -21.36 3.91
C ALA A 86 16.34 -20.23 2.92
N SER A 87 15.70 -20.31 1.75
CA SER A 87 15.71 -19.29 0.72
C SER A 87 14.30 -19.08 0.17
N LEU A 88 13.82 -17.85 0.21
CA LEU A 88 12.59 -17.46 -0.46
C LEU A 88 12.94 -16.65 -1.70
N THR A 89 12.80 -17.26 -2.86
CA THR A 89 13.07 -16.60 -4.15
C THR A 89 11.80 -15.97 -4.71
N PHE A 90 11.98 -14.83 -5.38
CA PHE A 90 10.93 -14.07 -6.02
C PHE A 90 11.15 -14.04 -7.53
N THR A 91 10.11 -14.29 -8.29
CA THR A 91 10.08 -13.96 -9.71
C THR A 91 10.07 -12.44 -9.90
N GLU A 92 10.45 -11.93 -11.06
CA GLU A 92 10.55 -10.47 -11.32
C GLU A 92 9.23 -9.72 -11.02
N ASP A 93 8.09 -10.34 -11.27
CA ASP A 93 6.76 -9.81 -10.99
C ASP A 93 6.41 -9.75 -9.48
N LEU A 94 7.09 -10.58 -8.66
CA LEU A 94 6.92 -10.63 -7.21
C LEU A 94 8.09 -10.00 -6.43
N ALA A 95 9.19 -9.69 -7.08
CA ALA A 95 10.36 -9.08 -6.46
C ALA A 95 10.07 -7.66 -5.95
N ALA A 96 10.52 -7.34 -4.74
CA ALA A 96 10.55 -5.97 -4.25
C ALA A 96 11.72 -5.20 -4.91
N ARG A 97 11.65 -3.87 -4.87
CA ARG A 97 12.76 -3.00 -5.24
C ARG A 97 13.15 -2.12 -4.07
N GLN A 98 14.43 -1.95 -3.86
CA GLN A 98 14.94 -1.09 -2.80
C GLN A 98 15.22 0.31 -3.36
N LEU A 99 14.54 1.30 -2.81
CA LEU A 99 14.68 2.71 -3.13
C LEU A 99 14.57 3.51 -1.84
N PRO A 100 15.57 4.29 -1.45
CA PRO A 100 15.48 5.13 -0.26
C PRO A 100 14.25 6.04 -0.28
N GLN A 101 13.62 6.22 0.88
CA GLN A 101 12.37 6.98 0.99
C GLN A 101 12.50 8.40 0.43
N TYR A 102 13.64 9.08 0.65
CA TYR A 102 13.87 10.43 0.13
C TYR A 102 13.83 10.47 -1.41
N GLU A 103 14.30 9.42 -2.09
CA GLU A 103 14.18 9.31 -3.55
C GLU A 103 12.72 9.07 -3.98
N THR A 104 11.98 8.25 -3.24
CA THR A 104 10.54 8.08 -3.49
C THR A 104 9.80 9.41 -3.33
N GLU A 105 10.12 10.19 -2.28
CA GLU A 105 9.55 11.53 -2.08
C GLU A 105 9.95 12.51 -3.19
N ARG A 106 11.21 12.49 -3.64
CA ARG A 106 11.68 13.32 -4.75
C ARG A 106 10.88 13.03 -6.02
N ILE A 107 10.81 11.77 -6.44
CA ILE A 107 10.08 11.33 -7.63
C ILE A 107 8.60 11.76 -7.56
N LEU A 108 7.95 11.55 -6.42
CA LEU A 108 6.56 11.96 -6.21
C LEU A 108 6.39 13.48 -6.20
N THR A 109 7.36 14.23 -5.67
CA THR A 109 7.33 15.71 -5.68
C THR A 109 7.48 16.26 -7.09
N GLU A 110 8.38 15.70 -7.89
CA GLU A 110 8.53 16.07 -9.31
C GLU A 110 7.25 15.75 -10.11
N ARG A 111 6.64 14.59 -9.84
CA ARG A 111 5.35 14.25 -10.45
C ARG A 111 4.23 15.18 -10.02
N LEU A 112 4.20 15.57 -8.74
CA LEU A 112 3.26 16.56 -8.21
C LEU A 112 3.39 17.89 -8.95
N HIS A 113 4.62 18.38 -9.15
CA HIS A 113 4.90 19.60 -9.90
C HIS A 113 4.44 19.48 -11.35
N ALA A 114 4.70 18.36 -12.01
CA ALA A 114 4.25 18.11 -13.39
C ALA A 114 2.71 18.07 -13.52
N LEU A 115 2.00 17.77 -12.43
CA LEU A 115 0.54 17.84 -12.35
C LEU A 115 0.01 19.21 -11.90
N GLY A 116 0.89 20.22 -11.77
CA GLY A 116 0.54 21.59 -11.38
C GLY A 116 0.39 21.81 -9.87
N GLY A 117 0.72 20.81 -9.04
CA GLY A 117 0.68 20.92 -7.58
C GLY A 117 2.03 21.32 -6.97
N LYS A 118 2.02 21.74 -5.72
CA LYS A 118 3.22 22.00 -4.92
C LYS A 118 2.96 21.74 -3.44
N VAL A 119 4.00 21.35 -2.70
CA VAL A 119 3.92 21.24 -1.23
C VAL A 119 4.22 22.61 -0.62
N GLU A 120 3.30 23.12 0.20
CA GLU A 120 3.54 24.28 1.03
C GLU A 120 4.29 23.86 2.27
N ARG A 121 5.59 24.15 2.31
CA ARG A 121 6.49 23.81 3.41
C ARG A 121 6.46 24.88 4.50
N GLY A 122 6.76 24.48 5.76
CA GLY A 122 6.73 25.38 6.91
C GLY A 122 5.30 25.74 7.33
N VAL A 123 4.29 24.96 6.91
CA VAL A 123 2.88 25.19 7.26
C VAL A 123 2.40 24.08 8.18
N ARG A 124 1.97 24.45 9.39
CA ARG A 124 1.54 23.54 10.45
C ARG A 124 0.04 23.62 10.69
N LEU A 125 -0.63 22.48 10.76
CA LEU A 125 -2.01 22.42 11.25
C LEU A 125 -2.05 22.66 12.76
N LEU A 126 -2.79 23.69 13.18
CA LEU A 126 -3.06 23.98 14.60
C LEU A 126 -4.31 23.25 15.09
N CYS A 127 -5.43 23.41 14.37
CA CYS A 127 -6.67 22.72 14.72
C CYS A 127 -7.59 22.54 13.50
N LEU A 128 -8.62 21.71 13.69
CA LEU A 128 -9.73 21.51 12.77
C LEU A 128 -11.03 21.95 13.43
N ASP A 129 -11.72 22.92 12.84
CA ASP A 129 -13.02 23.40 13.30
C ASP A 129 -14.13 22.87 12.38
N GLY A 130 -15.33 22.68 12.95
CA GLY A 130 -16.50 22.25 12.19
C GLY A 130 -16.45 20.77 11.75
N VAL A 131 -15.65 19.94 12.41
CA VAL A 131 -15.67 18.49 12.17
C VAL A 131 -16.98 17.92 12.71
N ASP A 132 -17.74 17.27 11.84
CA ASP A 132 -18.94 16.55 12.24
C ASP A 132 -18.55 15.16 12.82
N PHE A 133 -18.81 15.00 14.10
CA PHE A 133 -18.55 13.75 14.82
C PHE A 133 -19.71 12.74 14.73
N SER A 134 -20.84 13.07 14.07
CA SER A 134 -21.96 12.13 13.88
C SER A 134 -21.61 10.96 12.93
N GLY A 135 -20.49 11.08 12.23
CA GLY A 135 -20.06 10.12 11.22
C GLY A 135 -20.74 10.27 9.86
N ARG A 136 -21.74 11.16 9.74
CA ARG A 136 -22.42 11.46 8.48
C ARG A 136 -21.62 12.48 7.67
N ILE A 137 -21.86 12.53 6.37
CA ILE A 137 -21.30 13.55 5.46
C ILE A 137 -22.47 14.23 4.79
N GLU A 138 -22.84 15.41 5.31
CA GLU A 138 -23.91 16.20 4.73
C GLU A 138 -23.45 16.85 3.40
N PRO A 139 -24.31 16.93 2.37
CA PRO A 139 -23.99 17.60 1.13
C PRO A 139 -23.56 19.08 1.38
N GLY A 140 -22.51 19.52 0.68
CA GLY A 140 -22.03 20.92 0.77
C GLY A 140 -21.31 21.29 2.08
N GLY A 141 -21.22 20.38 3.06
CA GLY A 141 -20.49 20.63 4.30
C GLY A 141 -18.97 20.80 4.07
N THR A 142 -18.31 21.50 4.98
CA THR A 142 -16.87 21.78 4.95
C THR A 142 -16.25 21.66 6.34
N VAL A 143 -14.94 21.49 6.38
CA VAL A 143 -14.10 21.58 7.58
C VAL A 143 -13.24 22.82 7.46
N THR A 144 -12.99 23.52 8.56
CA THR A 144 -12.04 24.63 8.61
C THR A 144 -10.74 24.18 9.25
N ALA A 145 -9.66 24.19 8.48
CA ALA A 145 -8.32 23.98 9.00
C ALA A 145 -7.73 25.33 9.43
N VAL A 146 -7.19 25.39 10.63
CA VAL A 146 -6.41 26.53 11.12
C VAL A 146 -4.96 26.20 10.92
N LEU A 147 -4.29 26.95 10.05
CA LEU A 147 -2.92 26.71 9.61
C LEU A 147 -2.02 27.83 10.12
N GLU A 148 -0.84 27.49 10.61
CA GLU A 148 0.22 28.43 10.97
C GLU A 148 1.34 28.35 9.94
N HIS A 149 1.71 29.50 9.39
CA HIS A 149 2.81 29.65 8.44
C HIS A 149 4.14 29.89 9.16
N GLY A 150 5.25 29.68 8.45
CA GLY A 150 6.60 29.84 9.01
C GLY A 150 6.94 31.24 9.51
N ASP A 151 6.23 32.26 9.06
CA ASP A 151 6.31 33.66 9.54
C ASP A 151 5.40 33.94 10.77
N GLY A 152 4.70 32.94 11.26
CA GLY A 152 3.75 33.04 12.38
C GLY A 152 2.35 33.50 11.99
N ALA A 153 2.08 33.79 10.72
CA ALA A 153 0.73 34.11 10.27
C ALA A 153 -0.21 32.91 10.45
N VAL A 154 -1.44 33.20 10.88
CA VAL A 154 -2.48 32.16 11.08
C VAL A 154 -3.56 32.34 10.03
N GLU A 155 -3.83 31.27 9.30
CA GLU A 155 -4.83 31.19 8.24
C GLU A 155 -5.98 30.27 8.63
N ARG A 156 -7.21 30.65 8.31
CA ARG A 156 -8.40 29.79 8.40
C ARG A 156 -8.80 29.34 6.99
N PHE A 157 -8.59 28.08 6.68
CA PHE A 157 -8.83 27.52 5.36
C PHE A 157 -10.01 26.54 5.39
N ARG A 158 -11.07 26.86 4.64
CA ARG A 158 -12.27 26.00 4.50
C ARG A 158 -12.13 25.06 3.33
N VAL A 159 -12.42 23.78 3.55
CA VAL A 159 -12.25 22.75 2.54
C VAL A 159 -13.30 21.63 2.70
N PRO A 160 -13.79 21.03 1.61
CA PRO A 160 -14.73 19.91 1.68
C PRO A 160 -14.19 18.69 2.42
N PHE A 161 -12.92 18.33 2.22
CA PHE A 161 -12.32 17.13 2.81
C PHE A 161 -10.88 17.36 3.26
N VAL A 162 -10.45 16.63 4.30
CA VAL A 162 -9.07 16.65 4.81
C VAL A 162 -8.50 15.23 4.84
N ILE A 163 -7.25 15.07 4.40
CA ILE A 163 -6.46 13.85 4.56
C ILE A 163 -5.30 14.14 5.51
N GLY A 164 -5.27 13.49 6.68
CA GLY A 164 -4.13 13.47 7.59
C GLY A 164 -3.14 12.38 7.17
N ALA A 165 -2.00 12.80 6.62
CA ALA A 165 -0.85 11.97 6.27
C ALA A 165 0.41 12.46 7.01
N ASP A 166 0.23 12.99 8.22
CA ASP A 166 1.18 13.76 9.02
C ASP A 166 2.02 12.90 9.99
N GLY A 167 2.08 11.59 9.71
CA GLY A 167 3.00 10.66 10.34
C GLY A 167 2.53 10.15 11.71
N ALA A 168 3.39 9.40 12.40
CA ALA A 168 3.06 8.69 13.65
C ALA A 168 2.56 9.60 14.78
N GLY A 169 3.10 10.83 14.87
CA GLY A 169 2.68 11.88 15.79
C GLY A 169 1.56 12.76 15.25
N SER A 170 0.62 12.22 14.49
CA SER A 170 -0.42 12.93 13.75
C SER A 170 -1.22 13.90 14.61
N ALA A 171 -1.16 15.18 14.25
CA ALA A 171 -2.02 16.24 14.82
C ALA A 171 -3.48 16.04 14.37
N VAL A 172 -3.69 15.63 13.11
CA VAL A 172 -5.04 15.34 12.58
C VAL A 172 -5.72 14.26 13.41
N ARG A 173 -5.04 13.14 13.68
CA ARG A 173 -5.59 12.07 14.52
C ARG A 173 -5.93 12.57 15.93
N GLY A 174 -5.04 13.38 16.52
CA GLY A 174 -5.26 14.00 17.84
C GLY A 174 -6.50 14.89 17.87
N GLN A 175 -6.69 15.73 16.86
CA GLN A 175 -7.86 16.61 16.72
C GLN A 175 -9.18 15.84 16.56
N LEU A 176 -9.12 14.67 15.95
CA LEU A 176 -10.29 13.78 15.83
C LEU A 176 -10.61 13.03 17.13
N GLY A 177 -9.75 13.08 18.15
CA GLY A 177 -9.89 12.27 19.34
C GLY A 177 -9.82 10.76 19.08
N ILE A 178 -9.16 10.34 18.01
CA ILE A 178 -9.04 8.93 17.62
C ILE A 178 -7.86 8.32 18.38
N GLY A 179 -8.12 7.27 19.17
CA GLY A 179 -7.11 6.52 19.88
C GLY A 179 -6.10 5.82 18.94
N PHE A 180 -4.86 5.66 19.40
CA PHE A 180 -3.80 4.95 18.68
C PHE A 180 -3.39 3.71 19.46
N GLU A 181 -4.12 2.63 19.25
CA GLU A 181 -4.08 1.41 20.02
C GLU A 181 -3.01 0.45 19.53
N GLY A 182 -2.39 -0.28 20.45
CA GLY A 182 -1.40 -1.29 20.14
C GLY A 182 -0.28 -1.37 21.17
N THR A 183 0.86 -1.92 20.76
CA THR A 183 1.99 -2.20 21.64
C THR A 183 3.24 -1.47 21.19
N THR A 184 4.12 -1.22 22.14
CA THR A 184 5.51 -0.83 21.88
C THR A 184 6.39 -2.02 22.19
N TYR A 185 7.24 -2.42 21.26
CA TYR A 185 8.22 -3.46 21.54
C TYR A 185 9.26 -2.92 22.53
N GLU A 186 9.62 -3.74 23.51
CA GLU A 186 10.65 -3.38 24.50
C GLU A 186 12.05 -3.26 23.87
N MET A 187 12.23 -3.86 22.70
CA MET A 187 13.50 -3.89 21.98
C MET A 187 13.64 -2.65 21.10
N ALA A 188 14.83 -2.06 21.09
CA ALA A 188 15.25 -1.08 20.11
C ALA A 188 15.87 -1.78 18.89
N PHE A 189 15.81 -1.12 17.75
CA PHE A 189 16.53 -1.51 16.55
C PHE A 189 17.62 -0.50 16.29
N ALA A 190 18.84 -0.99 16.08
CA ALA A 190 19.94 -0.20 15.57
C ALA A 190 20.11 -0.44 14.08
N LEU A 191 20.32 0.62 13.35
CA LEU A 191 20.40 0.62 11.91
C LEU A 191 21.62 1.46 11.49
N ILE A 192 22.39 0.92 10.54
CA ILE A 192 23.44 1.65 9.86
C ILE A 192 23.34 1.39 8.34
N ASP A 193 23.33 2.46 7.57
CA ASP A 193 23.51 2.42 6.11
C ASP A 193 24.95 2.78 5.81
N THR A 194 25.67 1.93 5.07
CA THR A 194 27.12 2.08 4.91
C THR A 194 27.63 1.43 3.64
N HIS A 195 28.75 1.91 3.13
CA HIS A 195 29.59 1.16 2.21
C HIS A 195 30.37 0.09 2.97
N ILE A 196 30.83 -0.93 2.27
CA ILE A 196 31.52 -2.08 2.84
C ILE A 196 32.78 -2.42 2.05
N ASP A 197 33.77 -2.96 2.75
CA ASP A 197 34.78 -3.84 2.16
C ASP A 197 34.33 -5.29 2.30
N GLY A 198 34.53 -6.09 1.26
CA GLY A 198 34.03 -7.44 1.17
C GLY A 198 32.95 -7.61 0.13
N HIS A 199 32.32 -8.77 0.08
CA HIS A 199 31.33 -9.10 -0.93
C HIS A 199 29.99 -9.52 -0.32
N LEU A 200 28.93 -8.84 -0.74
CA LEU A 200 27.53 -9.22 -0.44
C LEU A 200 26.72 -9.20 -1.74
N PRO A 201 25.76 -10.14 -1.90
CA PRO A 201 24.85 -10.11 -3.04
C PRO A 201 24.08 -8.78 -3.12
N PRO A 202 24.08 -8.10 -4.27
CA PRO A 202 23.42 -6.80 -4.41
C PRO A 202 21.90 -6.88 -4.60
N ASP A 203 21.35 -8.09 -4.70
CA ASP A 203 19.95 -8.37 -5.04
C ASP A 203 19.27 -9.34 -4.06
N GLU A 204 19.85 -9.53 -2.88
CA GLU A 204 19.31 -10.41 -1.85
C GLU A 204 19.21 -9.70 -0.49
N ILE A 205 18.15 -9.94 0.26
CA ILE A 205 18.06 -9.58 1.68
C ILE A 205 18.47 -10.80 2.51
N ALA A 206 19.43 -10.62 3.42
CA ALA A 206 19.90 -11.69 4.28
C ALA A 206 19.49 -11.47 5.74
N TYR A 207 18.96 -12.53 6.35
CA TYR A 207 18.55 -12.57 7.75
C TYR A 207 19.49 -13.53 8.50
N TYR A 208 20.41 -12.97 9.27
CA TYR A 208 21.30 -13.73 10.13
C TYR A 208 20.70 -13.82 11.53
N GLN A 209 20.44 -15.01 11.98
CA GLN A 209 19.79 -15.29 13.26
C GLN A 209 20.73 -16.10 14.14
N SER A 210 20.83 -15.71 15.39
CA SER A 210 21.58 -16.41 16.43
C SER A 210 20.82 -16.31 17.75
N LEU A 211 21.19 -17.11 18.74
CA LEU A 211 20.70 -16.94 20.11
C LEU A 211 21.14 -15.60 20.71
N SER A 212 22.25 -15.03 20.22
CA SER A 212 22.78 -13.74 20.64
C SER A 212 22.06 -12.55 20.02
N GLY A 213 21.41 -12.72 18.86
CA GLY A 213 20.72 -11.64 18.18
C GLY A 213 20.27 -11.94 16.76
N THR A 214 19.78 -10.91 16.10
CA THR A 214 19.33 -10.96 14.71
C THR A 214 19.93 -9.78 13.95
N LEU A 215 20.54 -10.04 12.80
CA LEU A 215 21.02 -9.04 11.87
C LEU A 215 20.32 -9.20 10.53
N VAL A 216 19.78 -8.12 10.00
CA VAL A 216 19.21 -8.06 8.65
C VAL A 216 20.11 -7.20 7.77
N VAL A 217 20.47 -7.72 6.61
CA VAL A 217 21.30 -7.02 5.61
C VAL A 217 20.45 -6.76 4.38
N VAL A 218 20.35 -5.49 3.98
CA VAL A 218 19.51 -5.05 2.86
C VAL A 218 20.35 -4.24 1.88
N PRO A 219 20.44 -4.66 0.60
CA PRO A 219 21.14 -3.88 -0.42
C PRO A 219 20.37 -2.59 -0.75
N GLN A 220 21.11 -1.55 -1.12
CA GLN A 220 20.58 -0.28 -1.59
C GLN A 220 21.31 0.15 -2.87
N PRO A 221 20.76 1.13 -3.62
CA PRO A 221 21.45 1.72 -4.75
C PRO A 221 22.83 2.30 -4.35
N GLY A 222 23.76 2.36 -5.31
CA GLY A 222 25.08 2.94 -5.09
C GLY A 222 26.04 2.09 -4.28
N GLY A 223 25.80 0.78 -4.11
CA GLY A 223 26.68 -0.11 -3.35
C GLY A 223 26.60 0.09 -1.84
N VAL A 224 25.54 0.75 -1.36
CA VAL A 224 25.27 0.92 0.07
C VAL A 224 24.51 -0.31 0.58
N PHE A 225 24.82 -0.74 1.80
CA PHE A 225 24.08 -1.80 2.49
C PHE A 225 23.55 -1.28 3.81
N ARG A 226 22.29 -1.65 4.11
CA ARG A 226 21.68 -1.44 5.41
C ARG A 226 21.91 -2.65 6.30
N PHE A 227 22.48 -2.43 7.46
CA PHE A 227 22.55 -3.39 8.54
C PHE A 227 21.56 -2.97 9.63
N LEU A 228 20.63 -3.87 9.94
CA LEU A 228 19.60 -3.66 10.96
C LEU A 228 19.72 -4.75 12.01
N SER A 229 19.97 -4.40 13.26
CA SER A 229 20.10 -5.34 14.36
C SER A 229 19.17 -4.99 15.52
N LEU A 230 18.80 -6.02 16.27
CA LEU A 230 18.06 -5.90 17.52
C LEU A 230 19.01 -5.54 18.65
N MET A 231 18.71 -4.47 19.38
CA MET A 231 19.44 -4.02 20.55
C MET A 231 18.71 -4.39 21.83
N PRO A 232 19.24 -5.31 22.65
CA PRO A 232 18.72 -5.52 24.01
C PRO A 232 19.08 -4.31 24.88
N GLY A 233 18.09 -3.73 25.57
CA GLY A 233 18.32 -2.75 26.62
C GLY A 233 18.49 -1.29 26.23
N GLY A 234 18.36 -0.92 24.92
CA GLY A 234 18.25 0.49 24.52
C GLY A 234 19.53 1.31 24.69
N GLY A 235 20.65 0.88 24.11
CA GLY A 235 21.91 1.63 24.05
C GLY A 235 22.05 2.47 22.77
N THR A 236 23.10 3.26 22.69
CA THR A 236 23.61 3.84 21.45
C THR A 236 24.41 2.77 20.72
N LEU A 237 24.20 2.60 19.42
CA LEU A 237 25.05 1.73 18.61
C LEU A 237 26.12 2.58 17.96
N SER A 238 27.40 2.21 18.18
CA SER A 238 28.51 2.74 17.41
C SER A 238 28.76 1.87 16.17
N ARG A 239 29.54 2.42 15.24
CA ARG A 239 30.05 1.68 14.08
C ARG A 239 30.78 0.39 14.51
N GLU A 240 31.62 0.50 15.55
CA GLU A 240 32.38 -0.62 16.12
C GLU A 240 31.44 -1.69 16.67
N GLY A 241 30.39 -1.27 17.39
CA GLY A 241 29.38 -2.21 17.91
C GLY A 241 28.62 -2.94 16.81
N MET A 242 28.28 -2.28 15.69
CA MET A 242 27.68 -2.97 14.54
C MET A 242 28.69 -3.92 13.87
N GLN A 243 29.96 -3.53 13.76
CA GLN A 243 31.00 -4.42 13.24
C GLN A 243 31.17 -5.66 14.12
N GLU A 244 31.13 -5.51 15.44
CA GLU A 244 31.18 -6.64 16.37
C GLU A 244 29.99 -7.60 16.18
N ILE A 245 28.79 -7.09 15.93
CA ILE A 245 27.60 -7.87 15.59
C ILE A 245 27.82 -8.65 14.29
N ILE A 246 28.37 -8.00 13.24
CA ILE A 246 28.69 -8.63 11.95
C ILE A 246 29.73 -9.72 12.17
N ASP A 247 30.78 -9.45 12.92
CA ASP A 247 31.88 -10.39 13.19
C ASP A 247 31.42 -11.59 14.04
N THR A 248 30.41 -11.40 14.91
CA THR A 248 29.89 -12.46 15.78
C THR A 248 28.98 -13.44 15.05
N TYR A 249 27.94 -12.96 14.33
CA TYR A 249 26.96 -13.83 13.69
C TYR A 249 26.50 -13.37 12.29
N GLY A 250 27.02 -12.28 11.78
CA GLY A 250 26.75 -11.77 10.44
C GLY A 250 27.58 -12.43 9.33
N PRO A 251 27.61 -11.84 8.14
CA PRO A 251 28.39 -12.32 7.01
C PRO A 251 29.90 -12.23 7.28
N ARG A 252 30.64 -13.25 6.83
CA ARG A 252 32.09 -13.29 7.00
C ARG A 252 32.81 -12.39 6.00
N GLY A 253 33.93 -11.78 6.43
CA GLY A 253 34.80 -10.99 5.55
C GLY A 253 34.19 -9.67 5.11
N VAL A 254 33.22 -9.13 5.85
CA VAL A 254 32.56 -7.86 5.58
C VAL A 254 32.97 -6.84 6.64
N ARG A 255 33.47 -5.69 6.19
CA ARG A 255 33.86 -4.56 7.05
C ARG A 255 33.07 -3.31 6.67
N ILE A 256 32.53 -2.63 7.68
CA ILE A 256 31.91 -1.31 7.55
C ILE A 256 33.00 -0.28 7.24
N THR A 257 32.78 0.53 6.18
CA THR A 257 33.76 1.55 5.78
C THR A 257 33.24 2.96 6.00
N GLN A 258 32.32 3.44 5.18
CA GLN A 258 31.79 4.80 5.20
C GLN A 258 30.32 4.80 5.59
N PRO A 259 29.97 5.13 6.84
CA PRO A 259 28.57 5.29 7.23
C PRO A 259 27.92 6.43 6.44
N VAL A 260 26.73 6.16 5.90
CA VAL A 260 25.89 7.13 5.20
C VAL A 260 24.82 7.67 6.15
N TRP A 261 24.27 6.79 6.97
CA TRP A 261 23.24 7.11 7.95
C TRP A 261 23.21 6.08 9.07
N GLU A 262 22.97 6.53 10.29
CA GLU A 262 22.82 5.67 11.45
C GLU A 262 21.69 6.15 12.35
N THR A 263 21.00 5.22 13.00
CA THR A 263 19.93 5.55 13.95
C THR A 263 19.62 4.37 14.86
N VAL A 264 19.10 4.69 16.03
CA VAL A 264 18.46 3.72 16.93
C VAL A 264 17.01 4.14 17.14
N PHE A 265 16.08 3.22 16.95
CA PHE A 265 14.66 3.50 17.08
C PHE A 265 13.91 2.37 17.77
N ARG A 266 12.80 2.72 18.42
CA ARG A 266 11.87 1.74 18.98
C ARG A 266 10.78 1.45 17.97
N VAL A 267 10.40 0.19 17.91
CA VAL A 267 9.31 -0.25 17.05
C VAL A 267 8.00 -0.22 17.82
N HIS A 268 7.01 0.35 17.19
CA HIS A 268 5.65 0.36 17.66
C HIS A 268 4.77 -0.41 16.66
N ALA A 269 3.83 -1.18 17.17
CA ALA A 269 2.74 -1.75 16.38
C ALA A 269 1.44 -1.14 16.91
N ARG A 270 0.98 -0.08 16.24
CA ARG A 270 -0.21 0.68 16.66
C ARG A 270 -1.10 0.97 15.45
N ARG A 271 -2.38 1.10 15.70
CA ARG A 271 -3.38 1.42 14.70
C ARG A 271 -4.41 2.37 15.29
N ALA A 272 -4.86 3.33 14.49
CA ALA A 272 -6.00 4.16 14.81
C ALA A 272 -7.27 3.29 14.92
N GLY A 273 -8.10 3.59 15.88
CA GLY A 273 -9.38 2.88 16.07
C GLY A 273 -10.28 3.01 14.85
N GLU A 274 -10.26 4.18 14.23
CA GLU A 274 -10.98 4.53 13.01
C GLU A 274 -10.05 5.24 12.01
N PHE A 275 -10.25 5.05 10.71
CA PHE A 275 -9.47 5.72 9.66
C PHE A 275 -10.19 6.93 9.06
N ARG A 276 -11.40 7.22 9.53
CA ARG A 276 -12.22 8.35 9.10
C ARG A 276 -13.11 8.84 10.24
N ARG A 277 -13.28 10.14 10.31
CA ARG A 277 -14.33 10.75 11.11
C ARG A 277 -14.92 11.95 10.36
N GLY A 278 -16.20 11.87 10.01
CA GLY A 278 -16.84 12.84 9.13
C GLY A 278 -16.07 12.98 7.80
N ARG A 279 -15.63 14.21 7.50
CA ARG A 279 -14.91 14.59 6.27
C ARG A 279 -13.40 14.50 6.37
N VAL A 280 -12.88 13.97 7.49
CA VAL A 280 -11.45 13.89 7.76
C VAL A 280 -11.00 12.43 7.77
N PHE A 281 -9.97 12.12 7.00
CA PHE A 281 -9.41 10.80 6.78
C PHE A 281 -7.98 10.72 7.31
N LEU A 282 -7.57 9.56 7.79
CA LEU A 282 -6.20 9.25 8.20
C LEU A 282 -5.58 8.25 7.22
N ALA A 283 -4.33 8.49 6.79
CA ALA A 283 -3.61 7.61 5.87
C ALA A 283 -2.13 7.47 6.29
N GLY A 284 -1.52 6.32 5.99
CA GLY A 284 -0.15 6.01 6.34
C GLY A 284 0.09 6.00 7.85
N ASP A 285 1.25 6.47 8.28
CA ASP A 285 1.65 6.45 9.69
C ASP A 285 0.71 7.24 10.62
N ALA A 286 -0.10 8.16 10.10
CA ALA A 286 -1.16 8.80 10.86
C ALA A 286 -2.26 7.82 11.27
N ALA A 287 -2.50 6.78 10.48
CA ALA A 287 -3.49 5.73 10.72
C ALA A 287 -2.89 4.47 11.34
N HIS A 288 -1.65 4.10 11.01
CA HIS A 288 -1.03 2.85 11.46
C HIS A 288 0.49 2.86 11.36
N ILE A 289 1.12 2.25 12.35
CA ILE A 289 2.56 1.95 12.36
C ILE A 289 2.77 0.50 12.77
N HIS A 290 3.78 -0.15 12.24
CA HIS A 290 4.09 -1.54 12.55
C HIS A 290 5.58 -1.84 12.40
N SER A 291 5.98 -3.08 12.74
CA SER A 291 7.35 -3.55 12.62
C SER A 291 7.92 -3.33 11.21
N PRO A 292 9.21 -2.95 11.06
CA PRO A 292 9.87 -2.85 9.77
C PRO A 292 10.10 -4.20 9.08
N ALA A 293 9.81 -5.32 9.76
CA ALA A 293 9.95 -6.66 9.19
C ALA A 293 9.16 -6.78 7.89
N GLY A 294 9.85 -7.16 6.80
CA GLY A 294 9.28 -7.28 5.48
C GLY A 294 9.04 -5.96 4.73
N GLY A 295 9.40 -4.79 5.29
CA GLY A 295 9.35 -3.50 4.58
C GLY A 295 7.96 -3.06 4.13
N GLN A 296 6.90 -3.30 4.92
CA GLN A 296 5.50 -3.07 4.52
C GLN A 296 4.95 -1.68 4.87
N GLY A 297 5.59 -0.89 5.77
CA GLY A 297 5.03 0.36 6.29
C GLY A 297 4.66 1.37 5.22
N MET A 298 5.64 1.82 4.46
CA MET A 298 5.44 2.76 3.36
C MET A 298 4.47 2.20 2.32
N ASN A 299 4.55 0.90 2.00
CA ASN A 299 3.67 0.26 1.03
C ASN A 299 2.20 0.29 1.46
N ASN A 300 1.92 0.13 2.75
CA ASN A 300 0.56 0.20 3.27
C ASN A 300 0.02 1.63 3.16
N GLY A 301 0.81 2.66 3.54
CA GLY A 301 0.42 4.06 3.42
C GLY A 301 0.19 4.51 1.98
N LEU A 302 1.01 4.06 1.02
CA LEU A 302 0.81 4.35 -0.40
C LEU A 302 -0.48 3.71 -0.95
N GLN A 303 -0.85 2.54 -0.46
CA GLN A 303 -2.14 1.92 -0.81
C GLN A 303 -3.34 2.63 -0.14
N ASP A 304 -3.17 3.20 1.07
CA ASP A 304 -4.19 4.08 1.66
C ASP A 304 -4.45 5.29 0.78
N ALA A 305 -3.36 5.96 0.35
CA ALA A 305 -3.42 7.12 -0.53
C ALA A 305 -4.17 6.83 -1.84
N GLN A 306 -3.83 5.72 -2.51
CA GLN A 306 -4.54 5.31 -3.72
C GLN A 306 -6.02 5.06 -3.44
N ASN A 307 -6.34 4.32 -2.36
CA ASN A 307 -7.71 3.91 -2.04
C ASN A 307 -8.61 5.11 -1.76
N ILE A 308 -8.15 6.09 -0.96
CA ILE A 308 -8.97 7.25 -0.63
C ILE A 308 -9.06 8.23 -1.79
N ALA A 309 -8.00 8.40 -2.58
CA ALA A 309 -7.96 9.41 -3.64
C ALA A 309 -9.01 9.16 -4.74
N TRP A 310 -9.14 7.93 -5.25
CA TRP A 310 -10.13 7.66 -6.28
C TRP A 310 -11.56 7.78 -5.75
N LYS A 311 -11.81 7.41 -4.49
CA LYS A 311 -13.13 7.51 -3.85
C LYS A 311 -13.54 8.97 -3.66
N LEU A 312 -12.62 9.80 -3.14
CA LEU A 312 -12.87 11.24 -3.03
C LEU A 312 -13.12 11.89 -4.39
N ALA A 313 -12.32 11.54 -5.41
CA ALA A 313 -12.52 12.07 -6.76
C ALA A 313 -13.89 11.68 -7.31
N ALA A 314 -14.31 10.42 -7.18
CA ALA A 314 -15.61 9.95 -7.67
C ALA A 314 -16.79 10.65 -6.97
N VAL A 315 -16.69 10.88 -5.65
CA VAL A 315 -17.73 11.58 -4.87
C VAL A 315 -17.75 13.09 -5.18
N LEU A 316 -16.60 13.74 -5.23
CA LEU A 316 -16.50 15.17 -5.56
C LEU A 316 -17.01 15.51 -6.96
N GLN A 317 -16.86 14.58 -7.89
CA GLN A 317 -17.36 14.70 -9.27
C GLN A 317 -18.82 14.23 -9.44
N GLY A 318 -19.49 13.84 -8.36
CA GLY A 318 -20.89 13.38 -8.42
C GLY A 318 -21.09 12.03 -9.13
N ARG A 319 -20.00 11.26 -9.36
CA ARG A 319 -20.07 9.94 -10.03
C ARG A 319 -20.46 8.80 -9.08
N SER A 320 -20.19 8.98 -7.80
CA SER A 320 -20.47 7.99 -6.74
C SER A 320 -21.16 8.63 -5.55
N PRO A 321 -22.01 7.88 -4.83
CA PRO A 321 -22.65 8.36 -3.63
C PRO A 321 -21.61 8.59 -2.51
N VAL A 322 -21.93 9.51 -1.60
CA VAL A 322 -21.06 9.82 -0.43
C VAL A 322 -20.76 8.59 0.43
N SER A 323 -21.70 7.64 0.50
CA SER A 323 -21.54 6.36 1.22
C SER A 323 -20.36 5.52 0.70
N LEU A 324 -19.85 5.76 -0.52
CA LEU A 324 -18.63 5.14 -1.01
C LEU A 324 -17.43 5.42 -0.09
N LEU A 325 -17.40 6.59 0.57
CA LEU A 325 -16.31 6.97 1.47
C LEU A 325 -16.27 6.13 2.76
N ASP A 326 -17.38 5.51 3.16
CA ASP A 326 -17.45 4.62 4.33
C ASP A 326 -16.60 3.37 4.10
N THR A 327 -16.50 2.94 2.83
CA THR A 327 -15.72 1.77 2.42
C THR A 327 -14.21 1.92 2.68
N TYR A 328 -13.69 3.17 2.74
CA TYR A 328 -12.28 3.43 3.03
C TYR A 328 -11.87 2.85 4.39
N GLY A 329 -12.63 3.20 5.43
CA GLY A 329 -12.36 2.74 6.80
C GLY A 329 -12.38 1.22 6.89
N THR A 330 -13.43 0.59 6.36
CA THR A 330 -13.61 -0.86 6.39
C THR A 330 -12.49 -1.59 5.66
N GLU A 331 -12.21 -1.19 4.42
CA GLU A 331 -11.20 -1.83 3.57
C GLU A 331 -9.79 -1.69 4.15
N ARG A 332 -9.40 -0.46 4.54
CA ARG A 332 -8.02 -0.19 4.94
C ARG A 332 -7.72 -0.65 6.37
N THR A 333 -8.69 -0.58 7.26
CA THR A 333 -8.54 -1.14 8.62
C THR A 333 -8.32 -2.65 8.58
N GLU A 334 -9.09 -3.39 7.77
CA GLU A 334 -8.94 -4.85 7.66
C GLU A 334 -7.63 -5.23 6.96
N ALA A 335 -7.25 -4.52 5.87
CA ALA A 335 -5.98 -4.72 5.20
C ALA A 335 -4.79 -4.49 6.15
N THR A 336 -4.81 -3.39 6.90
CA THR A 336 -3.78 -3.07 7.89
C THR A 336 -3.72 -4.12 9.01
N ARG A 337 -4.87 -4.60 9.51
CA ARG A 337 -4.90 -5.67 10.53
C ARG A 337 -4.18 -6.93 10.05
N ARG A 338 -4.38 -7.33 8.78
CA ARG A 338 -3.69 -8.48 8.18
C ARG A 338 -2.19 -8.24 8.08
N ILE A 339 -1.77 -7.08 7.58
CA ILE A 339 -0.36 -6.72 7.44
C ILE A 339 0.33 -6.70 8.81
N VAL A 340 -0.28 -6.07 9.82
CA VAL A 340 0.27 -6.02 11.19
C VAL A 340 0.44 -7.42 11.75
N ARG A 341 -0.56 -8.29 11.60
CA ARG A 341 -0.47 -9.69 12.05
C ARG A 341 0.64 -10.46 11.34
N ASP A 342 0.76 -10.31 10.03
CA ASP A 342 1.74 -11.04 9.23
C ASP A 342 3.18 -10.55 9.52
N THR A 343 3.37 -9.23 9.70
CA THR A 343 4.67 -8.65 10.11
C THR A 343 5.03 -8.99 11.55
N ASP A 344 4.06 -9.09 12.48
CA ASP A 344 4.29 -9.53 13.86
C ASP A 344 4.74 -11.00 13.90
N LEU A 345 4.09 -11.88 13.13
CA LEU A 345 4.48 -13.29 13.01
C LEU A 345 5.92 -13.41 12.47
N HIS A 346 6.26 -12.67 11.43
CA HIS A 346 7.61 -12.64 10.87
C HIS A 346 8.62 -12.12 11.91
N THR A 347 8.31 -11.04 12.61
CA THR A 347 9.17 -10.50 13.67
C THR A 347 9.41 -11.51 14.79
N ARG A 348 8.37 -12.20 15.26
CA ARG A 348 8.49 -13.26 16.29
C ARG A 348 9.33 -14.43 15.83
N ALA A 349 9.23 -14.83 14.55
CA ALA A 349 10.07 -15.86 13.98
C ALA A 349 11.55 -15.45 13.97
N LEU A 350 11.83 -14.19 13.58
CA LEU A 350 13.19 -13.63 13.54
C LEU A 350 13.80 -13.46 14.94
N THR A 351 12.99 -13.30 15.99
CA THR A 351 13.44 -12.98 17.35
C THR A 351 13.41 -14.18 18.31
N ALA A 352 13.40 -15.41 17.79
CA ALA A 352 13.42 -16.63 18.61
C ALA A 352 14.77 -16.78 19.34
N ARG A 353 14.78 -16.54 20.67
CA ARG A 353 16.00 -16.50 21.51
C ARG A 353 16.24 -17.76 22.35
N THR A 354 15.33 -18.74 22.33
CA THR A 354 15.57 -19.99 23.05
C THR A 354 15.97 -21.10 22.08
N PRO A 355 16.88 -22.02 22.47
CA PRO A 355 17.33 -23.11 21.59
C PRO A 355 16.18 -23.92 20.99
N ARG A 356 15.14 -24.21 21.80
CA ARG A 356 13.96 -24.95 21.33
C ARG A 356 13.18 -24.19 20.26
N ARG A 357 12.92 -22.89 20.47
CA ARG A 357 12.20 -22.06 19.48
C ARG A 357 13.02 -21.86 18.21
N ALA A 358 14.34 -21.69 18.33
CA ALA A 358 15.24 -21.61 17.18
C ALA A 358 15.21 -22.91 16.37
N ALA A 359 15.31 -24.07 17.01
CA ALA A 359 15.25 -25.37 16.33
C ALA A 359 13.89 -25.59 15.61
N VAL A 360 12.77 -25.23 16.24
CA VAL A 360 11.43 -25.30 15.62
C VAL A 360 11.34 -24.38 14.41
N ARG A 361 11.81 -23.14 14.53
CA ARG A 361 11.87 -22.18 13.41
C ARG A 361 12.70 -22.73 12.26
N ASP A 362 13.92 -23.18 12.53
CA ASP A 362 14.87 -23.65 11.50
C ASP A 362 14.31 -24.88 10.78
N THR A 363 13.71 -25.80 11.53
CA THR A 363 13.03 -26.96 10.94
C THR A 363 11.86 -26.53 10.05
N ALA A 364 11.01 -25.61 10.52
CA ALA A 364 9.89 -25.09 9.75
C ALA A 364 10.35 -24.37 8.48
N PHE A 365 11.39 -23.54 8.57
CA PHE A 365 11.96 -22.85 7.42
C PHE A 365 12.54 -23.83 6.40
N THR A 366 13.29 -24.83 6.85
CA THR A 366 13.85 -25.87 5.97
C THR A 366 12.75 -26.67 5.26
N LEU A 367 11.67 -27.02 5.95
CA LEU A 367 10.54 -27.75 5.36
C LEU A 367 9.79 -26.90 4.33
N LEU A 368 9.57 -25.61 4.63
CA LEU A 368 8.92 -24.67 3.72
C LEU A 368 9.78 -24.43 2.46
N ASP A 369 11.09 -24.34 2.61
CA ASP A 369 12.04 -24.19 1.51
C ASP A 369 12.00 -25.42 0.58
N ARG A 370 12.16 -26.62 1.14
CA ARG A 370 12.13 -27.89 0.38
C ARG A 370 10.82 -28.12 -0.36
N SER A 371 9.70 -27.69 0.20
CA SER A 371 8.37 -27.87 -0.41
C SER A 371 8.02 -26.80 -1.46
N SER A 372 8.86 -25.77 -1.63
CA SER A 372 8.54 -24.55 -2.40
C SER A 372 7.21 -23.88 -2.00
N ALA A 373 6.66 -24.24 -0.84
CA ALA A 373 5.40 -23.73 -0.35
C ALA A 373 5.52 -22.24 0.01
N ALA A 374 6.66 -21.81 0.56
CA ALA A 374 6.93 -20.43 0.87
C ALA A 374 6.84 -19.54 -0.38
N ALA A 375 7.48 -19.91 -1.48
CA ALA A 375 7.44 -19.16 -2.73
C ALA A 375 6.01 -19.07 -3.30
N ARG A 376 5.25 -20.16 -3.25
CA ARG A 376 3.89 -20.22 -3.82
C ARG A 376 2.84 -19.52 -2.95
N LEU A 377 2.96 -19.58 -1.64
CA LEU A 377 1.93 -19.11 -0.71
C LEU A 377 2.27 -17.75 -0.10
N TYR A 378 3.52 -17.54 0.30
CA TYR A 378 3.94 -16.36 1.05
C TYR A 378 4.45 -15.22 0.16
N ALA A 379 5.21 -15.50 -0.92
CA ALA A 379 5.71 -14.46 -1.81
C ALA A 379 4.61 -13.58 -2.41
N PRO A 380 3.46 -14.11 -2.90
CA PRO A 380 2.37 -13.27 -3.39
C PRO A 380 1.67 -12.44 -2.29
N VAL A 381 1.73 -12.88 -1.03
CA VAL A 381 1.22 -12.10 0.12
C VAL A 381 2.14 -10.91 0.37
N MET A 382 3.45 -11.14 0.45
CA MET A 382 4.46 -10.08 0.61
C MET A 382 4.40 -9.07 -0.54
N ALA A 383 4.20 -9.55 -1.77
CA ALA A 383 4.06 -8.72 -2.96
C ALA A 383 2.78 -7.86 -2.99
N GLY A 384 1.87 -8.02 -2.02
CA GLY A 384 0.58 -7.34 -1.99
C GLY A 384 -0.42 -7.84 -3.06
N ARG A 385 -0.08 -8.92 -3.79
CA ARG A 385 -0.92 -9.48 -4.87
C ARG A 385 -2.12 -10.27 -4.34
N ARG A 386 -2.10 -10.68 -3.07
CA ARG A 386 -3.20 -11.42 -2.41
C ARG A 386 -3.98 -10.56 -1.41
N LEU A 387 -3.71 -9.26 -1.36
CA LEU A 387 -4.53 -8.36 -0.57
C LEU A 387 -5.93 -8.30 -1.22
N ALA A 388 -6.92 -8.74 -0.48
CA ALA A 388 -8.31 -8.65 -0.91
C ALA A 388 -9.12 -7.94 0.16
N TYR A 389 -9.92 -6.97 -0.24
CA TYR A 389 -10.90 -6.33 0.63
C TYR A 389 -12.08 -7.29 0.85
N ALA A 390 -12.62 -7.32 2.06
CA ALA A 390 -13.86 -8.04 2.29
C ALA A 390 -14.99 -7.34 1.52
N PRO A 391 -15.82 -8.06 0.76
CA PRO A 391 -17.00 -7.46 0.15
C PRO A 391 -17.93 -6.98 1.27
N GLU A 392 -18.37 -5.72 1.23
CA GLU A 392 -19.20 -5.11 2.28
C GLU A 392 -20.59 -5.75 2.42
N ARG A 393 -21.12 -6.27 1.35
CA ARG A 393 -22.34 -7.04 1.38
C ARG A 393 -22.00 -8.51 1.43
N ASP A 394 -22.50 -9.17 2.47
CA ASP A 394 -22.43 -10.62 2.57
C ASP A 394 -23.09 -11.22 1.34
N THR A 395 -22.25 -11.54 0.37
CA THR A 395 -22.64 -12.21 -0.84
C THR A 395 -22.89 -13.68 -0.50
N GLN A 396 -23.85 -13.94 0.41
CA GLN A 396 -24.37 -15.29 0.68
C GLN A 396 -25.15 -15.85 -0.51
N HIS A 397 -25.10 -15.17 -1.65
CA HIS A 397 -25.74 -15.69 -2.86
C HIS A 397 -25.12 -17.06 -3.21
N PRO A 398 -25.96 -18.10 -3.44
CA PRO A 398 -25.50 -19.47 -3.72
C PRO A 398 -24.46 -19.58 -4.83
N SER A 399 -24.52 -18.69 -5.85
CA SER A 399 -23.55 -18.62 -6.96
C SER A 399 -22.15 -18.20 -6.50
N SER A 400 -22.02 -17.31 -5.52
CA SER A 400 -20.70 -16.88 -5.00
C SER A 400 -20.02 -17.99 -4.18
N ARG A 401 -20.79 -18.82 -3.48
CA ARG A 401 -20.29 -20.05 -2.84
C ARG A 401 -19.90 -21.09 -3.89
N ARG A 402 -20.67 -21.26 -4.97
CA ARG A 402 -20.35 -22.19 -6.08
C ARG A 402 -19.14 -21.72 -6.87
N CYS A 403 -18.95 -20.44 -7.10
CA CYS A 403 -17.75 -19.89 -7.72
C CYS A 403 -16.52 -20.05 -6.80
N ARG A 404 -16.66 -19.86 -5.49
CA ARG A 404 -15.61 -20.16 -4.51
C ARG A 404 -15.27 -21.66 -4.39
N MET A 405 -16.24 -22.57 -4.56
CA MET A 405 -16.03 -24.01 -4.35
C MET A 405 -15.79 -24.82 -5.63
N ARG A 406 -16.37 -24.41 -6.77
CA ARG A 406 -16.26 -25.16 -8.05
C ARG A 406 -15.45 -24.44 -9.14
N GLY A 407 -15.20 -23.14 -9.01
CA GLY A 407 -14.46 -22.31 -9.97
C GLY A 407 -13.05 -21.95 -9.55
N ARG A 408 -12.58 -22.45 -8.42
CA ARG A 408 -11.16 -22.36 -8.08
C ARG A 408 -10.35 -23.35 -8.92
N LEU A 409 -10.14 -22.98 -10.19
CA LEU A 409 -8.80 -23.16 -10.70
C LEU A 409 -7.92 -22.35 -9.74
N PRO A 410 -6.81 -22.92 -9.21
CA PRO A 410 -5.91 -22.14 -8.41
C PRO A 410 -5.53 -20.90 -9.21
N GLY A 411 -6.05 -19.73 -8.86
CA GLY A 411 -5.66 -18.47 -9.46
C GLY A 411 -6.73 -17.49 -9.93
N ALA A 412 -7.98 -17.85 -10.20
CA ALA A 412 -8.97 -16.85 -10.63
C ALA A 412 -9.37 -15.92 -9.46
N PRO A 413 -9.17 -14.60 -9.56
CA PRO A 413 -9.49 -13.66 -8.49
C PRO A 413 -11.01 -13.45 -8.38
N GLY A 414 -11.49 -13.28 -7.15
CA GLY A 414 -12.87 -12.94 -6.82
C GLY A 414 -13.04 -11.49 -6.37
N PRO A 415 -14.26 -11.08 -5.99
CA PRO A 415 -14.54 -9.76 -5.45
C PRO A 415 -13.61 -9.38 -4.31
N GLY A 416 -13.19 -8.13 -4.26
CA GLY A 416 -12.23 -7.56 -3.32
C GLY A 416 -10.76 -7.78 -3.69
N ALA A 417 -10.43 -8.77 -4.53
CA ALA A 417 -9.06 -9.03 -4.96
C ALA A 417 -8.58 -8.02 -6.00
N VAL A 418 -7.25 -7.85 -6.10
CA VAL A 418 -6.63 -7.10 -7.20
C VAL A 418 -6.84 -7.88 -8.51
N PHE A 419 -7.30 -7.20 -9.55
CA PHE A 419 -7.40 -7.79 -10.90
C PHE A 419 -5.98 -8.07 -11.44
N PRO A 420 -5.75 -9.20 -12.14
CA PRO A 420 -4.42 -9.59 -12.61
C PRO A 420 -3.76 -8.50 -13.45
N ARG A 421 -2.54 -8.11 -13.07
CA ARG A 421 -1.82 -6.98 -13.68
C ARG A 421 -1.61 -7.13 -15.18
N GLU A 422 -1.20 -8.32 -15.62
CA GLU A 422 -0.99 -8.60 -17.04
C GLU A 422 -2.29 -8.48 -17.85
N ALA A 423 -3.39 -8.95 -17.29
CA ALA A 423 -4.70 -8.80 -17.90
C ALA A 423 -5.13 -7.33 -17.98
N ALA A 424 -4.91 -6.56 -16.90
CA ALA A 424 -5.23 -5.14 -16.86
C ALA A 424 -4.44 -4.33 -17.89
N LEU A 425 -3.13 -4.61 -18.03
CA LEU A 425 -2.28 -3.99 -19.06
C LEU A 425 -2.74 -4.35 -20.48
N ALA A 426 -3.01 -5.63 -20.74
CA ALA A 426 -3.50 -6.10 -22.04
C ALA A 426 -4.88 -5.53 -22.42
N LEU A 427 -5.68 -5.12 -21.42
CA LEU A 427 -6.98 -4.46 -21.61
C LEU A 427 -6.86 -2.94 -21.71
N GLY A 428 -5.69 -2.35 -21.45
CA GLY A 428 -5.48 -0.92 -21.34
C GLY A 428 -6.25 -0.29 -20.18
N THR A 429 -6.50 -1.06 -19.11
CA THR A 429 -7.16 -0.59 -17.88
C THR A 429 -6.18 -0.28 -16.77
N ALA A 430 -4.90 -0.45 -17.05
CA ALA A 430 -3.78 -0.12 -16.18
C ALA A 430 -2.62 0.43 -17.03
N GLY A 431 -1.67 1.10 -16.38
CA GLY A 431 -0.55 1.79 -17.03
C GLY A 431 -0.71 3.31 -17.01
N PRO A 432 0.34 4.04 -17.42
CA PRO A 432 0.37 5.50 -17.32
C PRO A 432 -0.68 6.20 -18.19
N ASP A 433 -1.09 5.57 -19.30
CA ASP A 433 -2.05 6.10 -20.26
C ASP A 433 -3.49 5.66 -19.99
N ALA A 434 -3.70 4.84 -18.96
CA ALA A 434 -5.03 4.41 -18.58
C ALA A 434 -5.79 5.55 -17.90
N ASP A 435 -7.10 5.67 -18.20
CA ASP A 435 -7.96 6.63 -17.50
C ASP A 435 -8.05 6.26 -16.00
N PRO A 436 -7.54 7.10 -15.09
CA PRO A 436 -7.51 6.81 -13.67
C PRO A 436 -8.88 6.86 -13.01
N THR A 437 -9.91 7.34 -13.70
CA THR A 437 -11.29 7.46 -13.19
C THR A 437 -12.21 6.36 -13.67
N ALA A 438 -11.78 5.58 -14.68
CA ALA A 438 -12.63 4.62 -15.35
C ALA A 438 -12.97 3.41 -14.48
N TRP A 439 -14.24 3.12 -14.39
CA TRP A 439 -14.75 1.82 -14.02
C TRP A 439 -14.78 0.92 -15.25
N THR A 440 -14.31 -0.31 -15.14
CA THR A 440 -14.30 -1.25 -16.27
C THR A 440 -15.26 -2.40 -16.04
N LEU A 441 -16.18 -2.57 -16.96
CA LEU A 441 -17.05 -3.75 -17.05
C LEU A 441 -16.52 -4.66 -18.16
N LEU A 442 -15.83 -5.71 -17.76
CA LEU A 442 -15.35 -6.75 -18.68
C LEU A 442 -16.42 -7.82 -18.83
N LEU A 443 -16.93 -7.99 -20.03
CA LEU A 443 -18.00 -8.92 -20.39
C LEU A 443 -17.48 -10.08 -21.22
N ARG A 444 -17.93 -11.28 -20.90
CA ARG A 444 -17.69 -12.49 -21.66
C ARG A 444 -19.04 -13.18 -21.95
N PRO A 445 -19.58 -13.03 -23.15
CA PRO A 445 -20.89 -13.57 -23.46
C PRO A 445 -20.89 -15.11 -23.47
N PRO A 446 -22.02 -15.77 -23.14
CA PRO A 446 -22.26 -17.14 -23.52
C PRO A 446 -22.21 -17.29 -25.06
N ALA A 447 -21.84 -18.46 -25.53
CA ALA A 447 -21.91 -18.74 -26.97
C ALA A 447 -23.34 -18.55 -27.47
N GLU A 448 -23.53 -17.73 -28.51
CA GLU A 448 -24.80 -17.51 -29.21
C GLU A 448 -25.97 -16.96 -28.39
N ASP A 449 -25.75 -16.37 -27.21
CA ASP A 449 -26.79 -15.77 -26.38
C ASP A 449 -26.95 -14.26 -26.65
N ALA A 450 -27.66 -13.91 -27.72
CA ALA A 450 -27.98 -12.53 -28.10
C ALA A 450 -28.80 -11.80 -27.01
N ARG A 451 -29.63 -12.52 -26.25
CA ARG A 451 -30.42 -11.93 -25.17
C ARG A 451 -29.55 -11.44 -24.04
N TRP A 452 -28.55 -12.21 -23.63
CA TRP A 452 -27.60 -11.82 -22.60
C TRP A 452 -26.78 -10.58 -22.99
N VAL A 453 -26.38 -10.50 -24.28
CA VAL A 453 -25.66 -9.33 -24.81
C VAL A 453 -26.56 -8.09 -24.77
N THR A 454 -27.84 -8.21 -25.16
CA THR A 454 -28.80 -7.10 -25.10
C THR A 454 -29.02 -6.64 -23.66
N GLU A 455 -29.22 -7.56 -22.73
CA GLU A 455 -29.49 -7.27 -21.33
C GLU A 455 -28.30 -6.58 -20.64
N THR A 456 -27.09 -7.09 -20.85
CA THR A 456 -25.86 -6.44 -20.35
C THR A 456 -25.64 -5.07 -20.98
N GLY A 457 -25.99 -4.88 -22.25
CA GLY A 457 -25.99 -3.59 -22.92
C GLY A 457 -26.95 -2.58 -22.27
N HIS A 458 -28.18 -2.99 -21.94
CA HIS A 458 -29.14 -2.16 -21.23
C HIS A 458 -28.68 -1.81 -19.81
N ILE A 459 -28.08 -2.75 -19.09
CA ILE A 459 -27.48 -2.47 -17.78
C ILE A 459 -26.38 -1.41 -17.95
N ALA A 460 -25.42 -1.61 -18.83
CA ALA A 460 -24.30 -0.70 -19.03
C ALA A 460 -24.74 0.72 -19.44
N ALA A 461 -25.78 0.85 -20.26
CA ALA A 461 -26.29 2.14 -20.73
C ALA A 461 -26.80 3.08 -19.62
N ARG A 462 -27.16 2.53 -18.45
CA ARG A 462 -27.58 3.32 -17.29
C ARG A 462 -26.41 3.96 -16.54
N TRP A 463 -25.18 3.49 -16.75
CA TRP A 463 -23.96 4.01 -16.14
C TRP A 463 -22.94 4.40 -17.21
N PRO A 464 -23.05 5.61 -17.82
CA PRO A 464 -22.20 6.05 -18.93
C PRO A 464 -20.72 6.21 -18.55
N GLN A 465 -20.40 6.26 -17.25
CA GLN A 465 -19.04 6.26 -16.71
C GLN A 465 -18.33 4.89 -16.80
N LEU A 466 -19.03 3.82 -17.23
CA LEU A 466 -18.45 2.50 -17.41
C LEU A 466 -17.71 2.40 -18.76
N ARG A 467 -16.46 1.96 -18.70
CA ARG A 467 -15.77 1.43 -19.88
C ARG A 467 -16.17 -0.03 -20.08
N VAL A 468 -16.95 -0.32 -21.10
CA VAL A 468 -17.41 -1.68 -21.39
C VAL A 468 -16.45 -2.35 -22.37
N LEU A 469 -15.93 -3.50 -21.99
CA LEU A 469 -15.02 -4.31 -22.79
C LEU A 469 -15.61 -5.69 -23.03
N TRP A 470 -15.63 -6.12 -24.29
CA TRP A 470 -16.09 -7.43 -24.70
C TRP A 470 -14.91 -8.35 -25.01
N ARG A 471 -14.96 -9.58 -24.52
CA ARG A 471 -13.92 -10.59 -24.76
C ARG A 471 -14.49 -11.88 -25.31
N GLY A 472 -13.94 -12.35 -26.44
CA GLY A 472 -14.16 -13.69 -26.97
C GLY A 472 -13.46 -14.79 -26.17
N SER A 473 -13.78 -16.05 -26.45
CA SER A 473 -13.36 -17.22 -25.68
C SER A 473 -11.85 -17.51 -25.64
N GLY A 474 -11.07 -17.08 -26.62
CA GLY A 474 -9.65 -17.51 -26.78
C GLY A 474 -8.60 -16.75 -25.96
N ALA A 475 -8.90 -15.55 -25.45
CA ALA A 475 -7.90 -14.67 -24.81
C ALA A 475 -7.76 -14.85 -23.28
N ALA A 476 -8.71 -15.56 -22.65
CA ALA A 476 -8.75 -15.71 -21.18
C ALA A 476 -7.74 -16.72 -20.62
N GLU A 477 -7.21 -17.62 -21.45
CA GLU A 477 -6.41 -18.75 -20.97
C GLU A 477 -5.06 -18.36 -20.37
N ARG A 478 -4.46 -17.25 -20.84
CA ARG A 478 -3.14 -16.81 -20.42
C ARG A 478 -3.14 -15.73 -19.33
N GLN A 479 -4.31 -15.24 -18.91
CA GLN A 479 -4.41 -14.01 -18.10
C GLN A 479 -4.92 -14.22 -16.66
N GLY A 480 -5.05 -15.46 -16.19
CA GLY A 480 -5.45 -15.73 -14.79
C GLY A 480 -6.89 -15.31 -14.43
N ILE A 481 -7.78 -15.06 -15.41
CA ILE A 481 -9.18 -14.68 -15.19
C ILE A 481 -10.12 -15.88 -15.40
N CYS A 482 -11.35 -15.80 -14.87
CA CYS A 482 -12.35 -16.86 -15.00
C CYS A 482 -12.68 -17.14 -16.47
N ARG A 483 -12.71 -18.44 -16.83
CA ARG A 483 -12.96 -18.90 -18.21
C ARG A 483 -14.45 -19.04 -18.57
N ARG A 484 -15.34 -19.00 -17.58
CA ARG A 484 -16.77 -19.13 -17.80
C ARG A 484 -17.38 -17.83 -18.30
N PRO A 485 -18.46 -17.89 -19.10
CA PRO A 485 -19.24 -16.71 -19.45
C PRO A 485 -19.72 -15.96 -18.21
N GLY A 486 -19.69 -14.63 -18.27
CA GLY A 486 -20.03 -13.77 -17.14
C GLY A 486 -19.34 -12.42 -17.23
N TYR A 487 -19.06 -11.82 -16.07
CA TYR A 487 -18.52 -10.47 -15.99
C TYR A 487 -17.50 -10.30 -14.87
N TYR A 488 -16.65 -9.26 -15.02
CA TYR A 488 -15.87 -8.61 -13.98
C TYR A 488 -16.18 -7.12 -13.97
N LEU A 489 -16.54 -6.58 -12.82
CA LEU A 489 -16.60 -5.14 -12.57
C LEU A 489 -15.32 -4.75 -11.83
N ILE A 490 -14.50 -3.90 -12.46
CA ILE A 490 -13.18 -3.50 -11.97
C ILE A 490 -13.22 -2.02 -11.60
N ARG A 491 -12.78 -1.70 -10.39
CA ARG A 491 -12.72 -0.35 -9.83
C ARG A 491 -11.54 0.45 -10.41
N PRO A 492 -11.56 1.80 -10.29
CA PRO A 492 -10.46 2.66 -10.70
C PRO A 492 -9.11 2.37 -10.01
N ASP A 493 -9.12 1.71 -8.85
CA ASP A 493 -7.91 1.27 -8.14
C ASP A 493 -7.45 -0.14 -8.54
N GLY A 494 -8.09 -0.75 -9.53
CA GLY A 494 -7.74 -2.09 -10.02
C GLY A 494 -8.25 -3.24 -9.17
N HIS A 495 -9.08 -3.00 -8.15
CA HIS A 495 -9.75 -4.08 -7.40
C HIS A 495 -11.04 -4.51 -8.09
N ILE A 496 -11.41 -5.77 -7.92
CA ILE A 496 -12.65 -6.33 -8.43
C ILE A 496 -13.77 -5.97 -7.45
N ALA A 497 -14.71 -5.13 -7.88
CA ALA A 497 -15.94 -4.85 -7.13
C ALA A 497 -16.89 -6.04 -7.16
N ALA A 498 -17.15 -6.57 -8.35
CA ALA A 498 -18.01 -7.74 -8.54
C ALA A 498 -17.48 -8.69 -9.60
N HIS A 499 -17.79 -9.97 -9.44
CA HIS A 499 -17.60 -11.01 -10.42
C HIS A 499 -18.76 -11.97 -10.34
N GLY A 500 -19.35 -12.30 -11.48
CA GLY A 500 -20.45 -13.26 -11.60
C GLY A 500 -20.43 -13.99 -12.93
N HIS A 501 -21.25 -15.03 -13.01
CA HIS A 501 -21.49 -15.78 -14.24
C HIS A 501 -22.71 -15.22 -15.00
N ALA A 502 -23.02 -15.78 -16.15
CA ALA A 502 -24.10 -15.29 -17.02
C ALA A 502 -25.46 -15.17 -16.34
N GLY A 503 -25.77 -16.00 -15.35
CA GLY A 503 -27.01 -15.95 -14.58
C GLY A 503 -27.02 -14.99 -13.37
N ASP A 504 -25.97 -14.17 -13.18
CA ASP A 504 -25.79 -13.34 -11.98
C ASP A 504 -25.90 -11.83 -12.29
N LEU A 505 -26.66 -11.42 -13.31
CA LEU A 505 -26.76 -10.02 -13.75
C LEU A 505 -27.43 -9.10 -12.72
N ASP A 506 -28.41 -9.59 -11.98
CA ASP A 506 -29.04 -8.83 -10.88
C ASP A 506 -28.01 -8.35 -9.85
N ARG A 507 -26.99 -9.18 -9.62
CA ARG A 507 -25.89 -8.84 -8.72
C ARG A 507 -24.97 -7.75 -9.29
N LEU A 508 -24.71 -7.78 -10.60
CA LEU A 508 -23.98 -6.72 -11.28
C LEU A 508 -24.70 -5.38 -11.11
N GLU A 509 -26.00 -5.37 -11.36
CA GLU A 509 -26.82 -4.17 -11.24
C GLU A 509 -26.86 -3.62 -9.81
N ALA A 510 -27.03 -4.50 -8.81
CA ALA A 510 -27.03 -4.12 -7.40
C ALA A 510 -25.66 -3.52 -6.98
N GLU A 511 -24.55 -4.08 -7.46
CA GLU A 511 -23.21 -3.55 -7.15
C GLU A 511 -22.97 -2.20 -7.85
N LEU A 512 -23.39 -2.06 -9.10
CA LEU A 512 -23.32 -0.79 -9.82
C LEU A 512 -24.12 0.30 -9.09
N GLY A 513 -25.35 0.01 -8.67
CA GLY A 513 -26.18 0.95 -7.91
C GLY A 513 -25.61 1.31 -6.52
N PHE A 514 -24.79 0.45 -5.92
CA PHE A 514 -24.08 0.76 -4.68
C PHE A 514 -22.87 1.67 -4.90
N GLN A 515 -22.11 1.45 -5.97
CA GLN A 515 -20.84 2.13 -6.23
C GLN A 515 -21.00 3.45 -7.02
N LEU A 516 -22.00 3.54 -7.88
CA LEU A 516 -22.14 4.59 -8.90
C LEU A 516 -23.53 5.23 -8.88
N ILE A 517 -23.58 6.48 -9.28
CA ILE A 517 -24.84 7.21 -9.51
C ILE A 517 -25.27 6.98 -10.96
N PRO A 518 -26.48 6.47 -11.23
CA PRO A 518 -26.98 6.30 -12.59
C PRO A 518 -27.04 7.63 -13.33
N GLY A 519 -26.67 7.64 -14.63
CA GLY A 519 -26.72 8.81 -15.49
C GLY A 519 -25.64 9.88 -15.22
N ALA A 520 -24.78 9.72 -14.20
CA ALA A 520 -23.64 10.61 -13.97
C ALA A 520 -22.57 10.43 -15.07
N ARG A 521 -22.02 11.53 -15.59
CA ARG A 521 -20.99 11.56 -16.65
C ARG A 521 -19.62 11.94 -16.10
#